data_f4bc7d293fc10a2097fc91742140f732
#
_entry.id   f4bc7d293fc10a2097fc91742140f732
#
_cell.length_a   1.000
_cell.length_b   1.000
_cell.length_c   1.000
_cell.angle_alpha   90.00
_cell.angle_beta   90.00
_cell.angle_gamma   90.00
#
_symmetry.space_group_name_H-M   'P 1'
#
loop_
_entity.id
_entity.type
_entity.pdbx_description
1 polymer ?
#
loop_
_entity_poly.entity_id
_entity_poly.type
_entity_poly.pdbx_seq_one_letter_code
_entity_poly.pdbx_strand_id
1 'polypeptide(L)'
;MDSRDREHVARIDSAPAESLPPSPPVPAAHSVMIAFDGGANSERAVTYAAQFLRATSAHVVTAWQPGTLSPVRLSSLSAGIQPFVDTSPLELDVDDALRAEAAEINTRGVEMAREAGLEATRTLVEVESTVWGALLAAADALDADLLVTGTRGDSGLKALLRSSVAGRVLKHCHRPVFVVPAKCDKQPPVTP
;
A
#
# COMPACT_ATOMS: atom_id res chain seq x y z
N MET A 1 33.12 -25.69 21.78
CA MET A 1 33.11 -24.54 20.83
C MET A 1 33.01 -25.16 19.45
N ASP A 2 31.78 -25.39 19.01
CA ASP A 2 31.46 -26.33 17.94
C ASP A 2 31.23 -25.57 16.63
N SER A 3 32.01 -25.96 15.61
CA SER A 3 32.13 -25.28 14.31
C SER A 3 31.14 -25.83 13.28
N ARG A 4 29.87 -26.10 13.64
CA ARG A 4 28.94 -26.84 12.77
C ARG A 4 27.73 -26.04 12.21
N ASP A 5 27.70 -24.72 12.33
CA ASP A 5 26.59 -23.91 11.81
C ASP A 5 26.95 -23.11 10.55
N ARG A 6 27.79 -23.62 9.70
CA ARG A 6 27.97 -23.05 8.36
C ARG A 6 27.57 -24.07 7.31
N GLU A 7 26.80 -23.60 6.36
CA GLU A 7 26.47 -24.25 5.10
C GLU A 7 25.12 -24.99 5.01
N HIS A 8 24.05 -24.21 5.00
CA HIS A 8 22.91 -24.58 4.18
C HIS A 8 22.65 -23.47 3.15
N VAL A 9 23.68 -23.16 2.36
CA VAL A 9 23.46 -22.41 1.10
C VAL A 9 22.88 -23.42 0.12
N ALA A 10 21.60 -23.27 -0.17
CA ALA A 10 20.95 -24.03 -1.23
C ALA A 10 21.74 -23.80 -2.52
N ARG A 11 22.32 -24.86 -3.06
CA ARG A 11 22.99 -24.83 -4.36
C ARG A 11 21.91 -24.56 -5.40
N ILE A 12 21.89 -23.35 -5.95
CA ILE A 12 21.06 -23.02 -7.10
C ILE A 12 21.78 -23.60 -8.31
N ASP A 13 21.33 -24.75 -8.77
CA ASP A 13 21.84 -25.39 -10.00
C ASP A 13 21.23 -24.64 -11.18
N SER A 14 22.02 -23.77 -11.79
CA SER A 14 21.62 -23.00 -12.99
C SER A 14 21.82 -23.90 -14.22
N ALA A 15 20.88 -24.77 -14.49
CA ALA A 15 20.84 -25.43 -15.79
C ALA A 15 20.71 -24.38 -16.90
N PRO A 16 21.43 -24.50 -18.03
CA PRO A 16 21.27 -23.60 -19.16
C PRO A 16 19.81 -23.63 -19.62
N ALA A 17 19.19 -22.47 -19.69
CA ALA A 17 17.82 -22.32 -20.12
C ALA A 17 17.67 -22.90 -21.54
N GLU A 18 17.07 -24.07 -21.64
CA GLU A 18 16.55 -24.57 -22.90
C GLU A 18 15.60 -23.49 -23.44
N SER A 19 15.78 -23.12 -24.72
CA SER A 19 15.08 -22.00 -25.32
C SER A 19 13.55 -22.17 -25.22
N LEU A 20 12.97 -21.53 -24.22
CA LEU A 20 11.53 -21.42 -24.10
C LEU A 20 10.97 -20.73 -25.35
N PRO A 21 9.83 -21.19 -25.87
CA PRO A 21 9.16 -20.50 -26.96
C PRO A 21 8.93 -19.03 -26.57
N PRO A 22 8.98 -18.08 -27.50
CA PRO A 22 8.77 -16.67 -27.21
C PRO A 22 7.45 -16.49 -26.45
N SER A 23 7.52 -15.87 -25.30
CA SER A 23 6.34 -15.57 -24.51
C SER A 23 5.35 -14.77 -25.36
N PRO A 24 4.05 -15.04 -25.26
CA PRO A 24 3.06 -14.23 -25.96
C PRO A 24 3.26 -12.75 -25.58
N PRO A 25 2.98 -11.81 -26.50
CA PRO A 25 3.15 -10.40 -26.22
C PRO A 25 2.34 -10.05 -24.95
N VAL A 26 3.04 -9.54 -23.94
CA VAL A 26 2.41 -9.06 -22.70
C VAL A 26 1.51 -7.90 -23.11
N PRO A 27 0.21 -7.94 -22.81
CA PRO A 27 -0.67 -6.82 -23.11
C PRO A 27 -0.10 -5.54 -22.50
N ALA A 28 0.00 -4.51 -23.32
CA ALA A 28 0.48 -3.20 -22.88
C ALA A 28 -0.55 -2.58 -21.91
N ALA A 29 -0.04 -1.85 -20.94
CA ALA A 29 -0.79 -1.05 -19.97
C ALA A 29 -1.55 -1.86 -18.92
N HIS A 30 -0.82 -2.27 -17.88
CA HIS A 30 -1.44 -2.76 -16.66
C HIS A 30 -1.84 -1.58 -15.76
N SER A 31 -3.10 -1.58 -15.33
CA SER A 31 -3.59 -0.68 -14.30
C SER A 31 -3.29 -1.26 -12.92
N VAL A 32 -2.57 -0.54 -12.09
CA VAL A 32 -2.28 -0.98 -10.73
C VAL A 32 -3.03 -0.14 -9.71
N MET A 33 -3.55 -0.78 -8.68
CA MET A 33 -4.10 -0.10 -7.51
C MET A 33 -3.06 -0.12 -6.39
N ILE A 34 -2.71 1.06 -5.84
CA ILE A 34 -1.75 1.20 -4.74
C ILE A 34 -2.52 1.64 -3.50
N ALA A 35 -2.57 0.78 -2.48
CA ALA A 35 -3.14 1.14 -1.18
C ALA A 35 -2.17 2.06 -0.43
N PHE A 36 -2.61 3.27 -0.10
CA PHE A 36 -1.80 4.31 0.49
C PHE A 36 -2.44 4.89 1.76
N ASP A 37 -1.73 4.82 2.88
CA ASP A 37 -2.19 5.34 4.18
C ASP A 37 -1.30 6.47 4.73
N GLY A 38 -0.37 6.96 3.91
CA GLY A 38 0.57 8.01 4.28
C GLY A 38 1.71 7.56 5.19
N GLY A 39 1.78 6.30 5.54
CA GLY A 39 2.87 5.75 6.34
C GLY A 39 4.07 5.36 5.48
N ALA A 40 5.27 5.30 6.10
CA ALA A 40 6.52 4.97 5.43
C ALA A 40 6.49 3.65 4.62
N ASN A 41 5.63 2.70 5.02
CA ASN A 41 5.50 1.43 4.30
C ASN A 41 4.67 1.56 3.02
N SER A 42 3.64 2.41 3.02
CA SER A 42 2.87 2.71 1.81
C SER A 42 3.67 3.62 0.86
N GLU A 43 4.47 4.55 1.37
CA GLU A 43 5.41 5.36 0.57
C GLU A 43 6.42 4.45 -0.15
N ARG A 44 6.98 3.49 0.57
CA ARG A 44 7.88 2.48 -0.02
C ARG A 44 7.15 1.64 -1.07
N ALA A 45 5.90 1.28 -0.83
CA ALA A 45 5.10 0.52 -1.79
C ALA A 45 4.90 1.28 -3.11
N VAL A 46 4.69 2.60 -3.08
CA VAL A 46 4.64 3.46 -4.27
C VAL A 46 5.96 3.40 -5.03
N THR A 47 7.08 3.59 -4.34
CA THR A 47 8.42 3.57 -4.94
C THR A 47 8.71 2.23 -5.62
N TYR A 48 8.44 1.12 -4.93
CA TYR A 48 8.68 -0.21 -5.49
C TYR A 48 7.72 -0.56 -6.63
N ALA A 49 6.46 -0.10 -6.56
CA ALA A 49 5.52 -0.28 -7.67
C ALA A 49 6.05 0.37 -8.95
N ALA A 50 6.49 1.63 -8.86
CA ALA A 50 7.03 2.36 -10.00
C ALA A 50 8.28 1.70 -10.60
N GLN A 51 9.12 1.10 -9.76
CA GLN A 51 10.41 0.56 -10.21
C GLN A 51 10.36 -0.89 -10.68
N PHE A 52 9.49 -1.70 -10.10
CA PHE A 52 9.43 -3.13 -10.42
C PHE A 52 8.27 -3.54 -11.33
N LEU A 53 7.22 -2.72 -11.38
CA LEU A 53 6.05 -3.04 -12.18
C LEU A 53 6.08 -2.26 -13.49
N ARG A 54 5.76 -2.93 -14.60
CA ARG A 54 5.59 -2.28 -15.90
C ARG A 54 4.18 -1.67 -16.02
N ALA A 55 3.77 -0.93 -14.99
CA ALA A 55 2.50 -0.25 -14.99
C ALA A 55 2.65 1.12 -15.65
N THR A 56 1.69 1.51 -16.48
CA THR A 56 1.59 2.87 -17.01
C THR A 56 0.64 3.72 -16.21
N SER A 57 -0.44 3.11 -15.70
CA SER A 57 -1.45 3.80 -14.89
C SER A 57 -1.51 3.24 -13.46
N ALA A 58 -1.69 4.13 -12.49
CA ALA A 58 -1.81 3.78 -11.09
C ALA A 58 -3.02 4.49 -10.45
N HIS A 59 -3.84 3.76 -9.72
CA HIS A 59 -4.85 4.31 -8.84
C HIS A 59 -4.32 4.31 -7.41
N VAL A 60 -4.01 5.49 -6.88
CA VAL A 60 -3.63 5.61 -5.47
C VAL A 60 -4.90 5.69 -4.63
N VAL A 61 -5.11 4.68 -3.79
CA VAL A 61 -6.33 4.50 -3.01
C VAL A 61 -6.06 4.69 -1.54
N THR A 62 -6.77 5.63 -0.92
CA THR A 62 -6.75 5.85 0.53
C THR A 62 -8.12 5.53 1.11
N ALA A 63 -8.15 4.60 2.07
CA ALA A 63 -9.35 4.24 2.79
C ALA A 63 -9.54 5.17 4.00
N TRP A 64 -10.75 5.68 4.19
CA TRP A 64 -11.14 6.49 5.34
C TRP A 64 -12.39 5.92 6.00
N GLN A 65 -12.56 6.14 7.30
CA GLN A 65 -13.67 5.59 8.07
C GLN A 65 -14.43 6.69 8.79
N PRO A 66 -15.75 6.84 8.53
CA PRO A 66 -16.59 7.79 9.26
C PRO A 66 -16.61 7.50 10.77
N GLY A 67 -16.78 8.53 11.59
CA GLY A 67 -16.94 8.39 13.03
C GLY A 67 -15.72 7.91 13.81
N THR A 68 -14.58 7.66 13.18
CA THR A 68 -13.34 7.25 13.84
C THR A 68 -12.37 8.42 13.95
N LEU A 69 -11.99 8.81 15.17
CA LEU A 69 -10.92 9.78 15.36
C LEU A 69 -9.60 9.22 14.83
N SER A 70 -8.94 9.97 13.95
CA SER A 70 -7.63 9.56 13.46
C SER A 70 -6.61 9.47 14.61
N PRO A 71 -5.61 8.59 14.53
CA PRO A 71 -4.55 8.49 15.55
C PRO A 71 -3.82 9.82 15.81
N VAL A 72 -3.73 10.69 14.80
CA VAL A 72 -3.12 12.02 14.90
C VAL A 72 -3.96 12.92 15.80
N ARG A 73 -5.28 12.91 15.65
CA ARG A 73 -6.19 13.70 16.52
C ARG A 73 -6.25 13.15 17.94
N LEU A 74 -6.21 11.84 18.11
CA LEU A 74 -6.11 11.23 19.44
C LEU A 74 -4.85 11.67 20.18
N SER A 75 -3.70 11.79 19.50
CA SER A 75 -2.46 12.26 20.11
C SER A 75 -2.48 13.74 20.48
N SER A 76 -3.12 14.59 19.67
CA SER A 76 -3.26 16.02 19.97
C SER A 76 -4.21 16.28 21.14
N LEU A 77 -5.28 15.50 21.28
CA LEU A 77 -6.19 15.55 22.43
C LEU A 77 -5.50 15.09 23.72
N SER A 78 -4.66 14.06 23.67
CA SER A 78 -3.90 13.56 24.82
C SER A 78 -2.78 14.51 25.27
N ALA A 79 -2.27 15.37 24.36
CA ALA A 79 -1.24 16.35 24.66
C ALA A 79 -1.76 17.61 25.40
N GLY A 80 -3.07 17.69 25.71
CA GLY A 80 -3.66 18.80 26.47
C GLY A 80 -3.67 20.14 25.73
N ILE A 81 -3.40 20.16 24.45
CA ILE A 81 -3.54 21.35 23.61
C ILE A 81 -5.03 21.51 23.31
N GLN A 82 -5.74 22.20 24.21
CA GLN A 82 -7.07 22.68 23.92
C GLN A 82 -6.95 23.81 22.90
N PRO A 83 -7.39 23.64 21.65
CA PRO A 83 -7.66 24.82 20.84
C PRO A 83 -8.80 25.58 21.58
N PHE A 84 -8.59 26.83 21.87
CA PHE A 84 -9.63 27.75 22.29
C PHE A 84 -10.58 27.91 21.10
N VAL A 85 -11.49 26.97 20.93
CA VAL A 85 -12.55 27.05 19.94
C VAL A 85 -13.74 27.63 20.65
N ASP A 86 -14.05 28.88 20.27
CA ASP A 86 -15.33 29.51 20.51
C ASP A 86 -16.42 28.49 20.08
N THR A 87 -17.17 28.00 21.07
CA THR A 87 -18.22 27.01 20.88
C THR A 87 -19.48 27.67 20.33
N SER A 88 -19.38 28.24 19.13
CA SER A 88 -20.52 28.37 18.25
C SER A 88 -20.76 27.00 17.63
N PRO A 89 -22.00 26.54 17.50
CA PRO A 89 -22.29 25.25 16.89
C PRO A 89 -22.14 25.32 15.36
N LEU A 90 -20.94 25.43 14.88
CA LEU A 90 -20.56 24.82 13.61
C LEU A 90 -20.39 23.35 13.96
N GLU A 91 -21.41 22.57 13.67
CA GLU A 91 -21.27 21.13 13.48
C GLU A 91 -20.24 20.95 12.36
N LEU A 92 -18.97 21.04 12.71
CA LEU A 92 -17.89 20.53 11.88
C LEU A 92 -18.20 19.05 11.79
N ASP A 93 -18.76 18.67 10.65
CA ASP A 93 -19.03 17.28 10.36
C ASP A 93 -17.69 16.55 10.50
N VAL A 94 -17.58 15.74 11.55
CA VAL A 94 -16.34 15.00 11.86
C VAL A 94 -15.95 14.16 10.67
N ASP A 95 -16.92 13.68 9.92
CA ASP A 95 -16.72 12.87 8.73
C ASP A 95 -16.14 13.69 7.58
N ASP A 96 -16.56 14.94 7.40
CA ASP A 96 -15.96 15.85 6.42
C ASP A 96 -14.49 16.13 6.74
N ALA A 97 -14.16 16.32 8.01
CA ALA A 97 -12.78 16.54 8.42
C ALA A 97 -11.91 15.28 8.21
N LEU A 98 -12.42 14.09 8.50
CA LEU A 98 -11.72 12.82 8.27
C LEU A 98 -11.51 12.55 6.79
N ARG A 99 -12.54 12.84 5.98
CA ARG A 99 -12.45 12.74 4.53
C ARG A 99 -11.43 13.72 3.94
N ALA A 100 -11.39 14.95 4.46
CA ALA A 100 -10.41 15.95 4.03
C ALA A 100 -8.98 15.52 4.37
N GLU A 101 -8.72 15.00 5.60
CA GLU A 101 -7.43 14.43 5.98
C GLU A 101 -7.01 13.28 5.06
N ALA A 102 -7.93 12.37 4.77
CA ALA A 102 -7.67 11.27 3.83
C ALA A 102 -7.37 11.78 2.42
N ALA A 103 -8.00 12.87 2.00
CA ALA A 103 -7.76 13.50 0.71
C ALA A 103 -6.35 14.12 0.62
N GLU A 104 -5.87 14.73 1.68
CA GLU A 104 -4.50 15.27 1.77
C GLU A 104 -3.46 14.15 1.72
N ILE A 105 -3.67 13.09 2.50
CA ILE A 105 -2.83 11.89 2.46
C ILE A 105 -2.77 11.32 1.05
N ASN A 106 -3.93 11.15 0.42
CA ASN A 106 -4.02 10.60 -0.93
C ASN A 106 -3.32 11.47 -1.97
N THR A 107 -3.47 12.80 -1.88
CA THR A 107 -2.81 13.76 -2.78
C THR A 107 -1.30 13.58 -2.72
N ARG A 108 -0.72 13.46 -1.53
CA ARG A 108 0.71 13.18 -1.35
C ARG A 108 1.12 11.87 -2.03
N GLY A 109 0.32 10.82 -1.89
CA GLY A 109 0.60 9.53 -2.52
C GLY A 109 0.57 9.61 -4.05
N VAL A 110 -0.37 10.39 -4.62
CA VAL A 110 -0.43 10.64 -6.07
C VAL A 110 0.77 11.43 -6.58
N GLU A 111 1.20 12.46 -5.85
CA GLU A 111 2.39 13.24 -6.17
C GLU A 111 3.63 12.35 -6.20
N MET A 112 3.84 11.55 -5.15
CA MET A 112 4.94 10.58 -5.09
C MET A 112 4.92 9.58 -6.26
N ALA A 113 3.75 9.07 -6.62
CA ALA A 113 3.61 8.13 -7.72
C ALA A 113 3.96 8.78 -9.07
N ARG A 114 3.54 10.04 -9.27
CA ARG A 114 3.86 10.82 -10.48
C ARG A 114 5.34 11.17 -10.56
N GLU A 115 5.96 11.59 -9.47
CA GLU A 115 7.40 11.82 -9.39
C GLU A 115 8.21 10.55 -9.69
N ALA A 116 7.67 9.38 -9.33
CA ALA A 116 8.24 8.09 -9.64
C ALA A 116 7.96 7.60 -11.09
N GLY A 117 7.24 8.39 -11.90
CA GLY A 117 7.01 8.12 -13.32
C GLY A 117 5.72 7.38 -13.65
N LEU A 118 4.77 7.25 -12.72
CA LEU A 118 3.47 6.65 -12.96
C LEU A 118 2.42 7.69 -13.35
N GLU A 119 1.52 7.35 -14.27
CA GLU A 119 0.29 8.12 -14.50
C GLU A 119 -0.71 7.85 -13.36
N ALA A 120 -0.62 8.61 -12.28
CA ALA A 120 -1.37 8.35 -11.07
C ALA A 120 -2.66 9.17 -10.96
N THR A 121 -3.73 8.51 -10.55
CA THR A 121 -5.03 9.09 -10.23
C THR A 121 -5.38 8.91 -8.77
N ARG A 122 -6.19 9.81 -8.24
CA ARG A 122 -6.63 9.82 -6.84
C ARG A 122 -7.95 9.07 -6.67
N THR A 123 -8.03 8.21 -5.65
CA THR A 123 -9.26 7.55 -5.24
C THR A 123 -9.37 7.50 -3.72
N LEU A 124 -10.50 7.93 -3.18
CA LEU A 124 -10.85 7.76 -1.77
C LEU A 124 -11.94 6.71 -1.66
N VAL A 125 -11.82 5.82 -0.69
CA VAL A 125 -12.84 4.81 -0.41
C VAL A 125 -13.29 4.89 1.04
N GLU A 126 -14.58 4.92 1.23
CA GLU A 126 -15.19 4.85 2.53
C GLU A 126 -15.20 3.41 3.05
N VAL A 127 -14.89 3.24 4.33
CA VAL A 127 -14.86 1.93 4.99
C VAL A 127 -16.21 1.69 5.67
N GLU A 128 -17.07 0.90 5.08
CA GLU A 128 -18.34 0.51 5.69
C GLU A 128 -18.16 -0.55 6.78
N SER A 129 -17.26 -1.50 6.59
CA SER A 129 -17.03 -2.59 7.55
C SER A 129 -15.55 -2.83 7.85
N THR A 130 -14.74 -3.06 6.83
CA THR A 130 -13.31 -3.35 6.99
C THR A 130 -12.48 -2.66 5.91
N VAL A 131 -11.30 -2.17 6.30
CA VAL A 131 -10.36 -1.52 5.37
C VAL A 131 -9.99 -2.44 4.20
N TRP A 132 -9.71 -3.71 4.48
CA TRP A 132 -9.34 -4.65 3.43
C TRP A 132 -10.50 -4.93 2.46
N GLY A 133 -11.74 -4.99 2.96
CA GLY A 133 -12.94 -5.15 2.14
C GLY A 133 -13.17 -3.95 1.22
N ALA A 134 -13.04 -2.73 1.76
CA ALA A 134 -13.13 -1.50 0.98
C ALA A 134 -12.05 -1.44 -0.13
N LEU A 135 -10.81 -1.86 0.17
CA LEU A 135 -9.73 -1.91 -0.81
C LEU A 135 -10.01 -2.93 -1.92
N LEU A 136 -10.56 -4.11 -1.60
CA LEU A 136 -10.90 -5.11 -2.62
C LEU A 136 -12.05 -4.62 -3.49
N ALA A 137 -13.10 -4.04 -2.91
CA ALA A 137 -14.20 -3.44 -3.67
C ALA A 137 -13.72 -2.30 -4.59
N ALA A 138 -12.77 -1.48 -4.11
CA ALA A 138 -12.16 -0.45 -4.95
C ALA A 138 -11.35 -1.05 -6.11
N ALA A 139 -10.58 -2.12 -5.87
CA ALA A 139 -9.84 -2.79 -6.92
C ALA A 139 -10.77 -3.37 -8.00
N ASP A 140 -11.94 -3.88 -7.59
CA ASP A 140 -12.97 -4.36 -8.52
C ASP A 140 -13.60 -3.22 -9.31
N ALA A 141 -13.98 -2.13 -8.65
CA ALA A 141 -14.60 -0.98 -9.30
C ALA A 141 -13.66 -0.24 -10.26
N LEU A 142 -12.36 -0.26 -9.99
CA LEU A 142 -11.32 0.35 -10.83
C LEU A 142 -10.79 -0.59 -11.92
N ASP A 143 -11.27 -1.81 -11.97
CA ASP A 143 -10.78 -2.88 -12.84
C ASP A 143 -9.24 -2.97 -12.84
N ALA A 144 -8.65 -2.89 -11.65
CA ALA A 144 -7.20 -2.93 -11.49
C ALA A 144 -6.66 -4.35 -11.72
N ASP A 145 -5.62 -4.49 -12.52
CA ASP A 145 -4.99 -5.78 -12.82
C ASP A 145 -4.21 -6.35 -11.64
N LEU A 146 -3.70 -5.46 -10.76
CA LEU A 146 -2.84 -5.82 -9.66
C LEU A 146 -3.04 -4.86 -8.48
N LEU A 147 -2.98 -5.39 -7.26
CA LEU A 147 -3.03 -4.61 -6.03
C LEU A 147 -1.64 -4.54 -5.39
N VAL A 148 -1.21 -3.32 -5.03
CA VAL A 148 0.04 -3.05 -4.33
C VAL A 148 -0.25 -2.61 -2.91
N THR A 149 0.46 -3.16 -1.93
CA THR A 149 0.32 -2.75 -0.53
C THR A 149 1.63 -2.89 0.24
N GLY A 150 1.91 -1.95 1.13
CA GLY A 150 2.95 -2.09 2.14
C GLY A 150 2.46 -2.92 3.33
N THR A 151 3.41 -3.45 4.11
CA THR A 151 3.08 -4.13 5.35
C THR A 151 3.46 -3.28 6.54
N ARG A 152 2.59 -3.22 7.55
CA ARG A 152 2.94 -2.68 8.87
C ARG A 152 3.61 -3.79 9.67
N GLY A 153 4.69 -3.47 10.36
CA GLY A 153 5.05 -4.20 11.52
C GLY A 153 6.41 -4.83 11.63
N ASP A 154 6.80 -4.86 12.89
CA ASP A 154 8.01 -5.42 13.44
C ASP A 154 7.95 -6.93 13.63
N SER A 155 6.82 -7.54 13.38
CA SER A 155 6.57 -8.96 13.61
C SER A 155 6.64 -9.72 12.29
N GLY A 156 7.55 -10.66 12.18
CA GLY A 156 7.86 -11.41 10.96
C GLY A 156 6.65 -11.97 10.19
N LEU A 157 6.90 -12.54 9.02
CA LEU A 157 5.95 -12.98 8.01
C LEU A 157 4.71 -13.73 8.54
N LYS A 158 4.84 -14.49 9.64
CA LYS A 158 3.73 -15.23 10.28
C LYS A 158 2.70 -14.33 10.97
N ALA A 159 3.11 -13.19 11.53
CA ALA A 159 2.20 -12.24 12.16
C ALA A 159 1.49 -11.37 11.11
N LEU A 160 2.16 -11.12 9.99
CA LEU A 160 1.65 -10.41 8.84
C LEU A 160 0.40 -11.06 8.26
N LEU A 161 0.35 -12.38 8.22
CA LEU A 161 -0.76 -13.14 7.68
C LEU A 161 -1.99 -13.22 8.60
N ARG A 162 -1.86 -12.86 9.88
CA ARG A 162 -2.94 -13.07 10.86
C ARG A 162 -3.86 -11.87 11.11
N SER A 163 -3.39 -10.63 11.05
CA SER A 163 -4.19 -9.46 11.45
C SER A 163 -3.98 -8.19 10.63
N SER A 164 -3.06 -8.17 9.68
CA SER A 164 -2.80 -6.98 8.85
C SER A 164 -3.77 -6.88 7.67
N VAL A 165 -4.00 -5.65 7.21
CA VAL A 165 -4.75 -5.38 5.97
C VAL A 165 -4.16 -6.18 4.80
N ALA A 166 -2.82 -6.16 4.63
CA ALA A 166 -2.13 -6.92 3.60
C ALA A 166 -2.38 -8.43 3.69
N GLY A 167 -2.38 -9.01 4.89
CA GLY A 167 -2.67 -10.44 5.09
C GLY A 167 -4.11 -10.81 4.75
N ARG A 168 -5.08 -9.93 5.04
CA ARG A 168 -6.48 -10.13 4.65
C ARG A 168 -6.66 -9.97 3.15
N VAL A 169 -6.03 -8.98 2.54
CA VAL A 169 -6.01 -8.79 1.09
C VAL A 169 -5.48 -10.04 0.39
N LEU A 170 -4.30 -10.54 0.79
CA LEU A 170 -3.73 -11.76 0.23
C LEU A 170 -4.64 -12.99 0.31
N LYS A 171 -5.43 -13.09 1.39
CA LYS A 171 -6.32 -14.23 1.60
C LYS A 171 -7.60 -14.17 0.76
N HIS A 172 -8.09 -12.97 0.47
CA HIS A 172 -9.40 -12.77 -0.14
C HIS A 172 -9.36 -12.12 -1.52
N CYS A 173 -8.19 -11.66 -1.97
CA CYS A 173 -8.02 -11.06 -3.29
C CYS A 173 -8.01 -12.12 -4.39
N HIS A 174 -8.73 -11.86 -5.46
CA HIS A 174 -8.75 -12.71 -6.66
C HIS A 174 -7.76 -12.23 -7.75
N ARG A 175 -6.99 -11.19 -7.44
CA ARG A 175 -5.98 -10.57 -8.32
C ARG A 175 -4.58 -10.81 -7.78
N PRO A 176 -3.54 -10.70 -8.62
CA PRO A 176 -2.17 -10.63 -8.15
C PRO A 176 -2.00 -9.52 -7.11
N VAL A 177 -1.22 -9.78 -6.07
CA VAL A 177 -0.93 -8.81 -5.02
C VAL A 177 0.58 -8.66 -4.87
N PHE A 178 1.06 -7.43 -5.02
CA PHE A 178 2.45 -7.07 -4.76
C PHE A 178 2.57 -6.50 -3.34
N VAL A 179 3.22 -7.23 -2.47
CA VAL A 179 3.37 -6.86 -1.06
C VAL A 179 4.80 -6.43 -0.79
N VAL A 180 4.96 -5.18 -0.30
CA VAL A 180 6.27 -4.64 0.08
C VAL A 180 6.46 -4.78 1.58
N PRO A 181 7.41 -5.60 2.04
CA PRO A 181 7.70 -5.79 3.46
C PRO A 181 8.24 -4.52 4.13
N ALA A 182 7.91 -4.31 5.40
CA ALA A 182 8.40 -3.17 6.19
C ALA A 182 9.93 -3.11 6.29
N LYS A 183 10.59 -4.27 6.30
CA LYS A 183 12.06 -4.41 6.37
C LYS A 183 12.69 -4.75 5.01
N CYS A 184 12.15 -4.19 3.94
CA CYS A 184 12.73 -4.34 2.62
C CYS A 184 13.85 -3.31 2.42
N ASP A 185 15.09 -3.76 2.44
CA ASP A 185 16.33 -2.95 2.29
C ASP A 185 16.96 -3.09 0.91
N LYS A 186 16.41 -3.97 0.07
CA LYS A 186 16.86 -4.06 -1.32
C LYS A 186 16.45 -2.80 -2.05
N GLN A 187 17.42 -2.06 -2.50
CA GLN A 187 17.17 -1.00 -3.46
C GLN A 187 16.77 -1.63 -4.79
N PRO A 188 15.71 -1.12 -5.43
CA PRO A 188 15.36 -1.56 -6.76
C PRO A 188 16.52 -1.27 -7.71
N PRO A 189 16.69 -2.07 -8.77
CA PRO A 189 17.71 -1.78 -9.78
C PRO A 189 17.42 -0.41 -10.40
N VAL A 190 18.39 0.49 -10.32
CA VAL A 190 18.32 1.77 -11.01
C VAL A 190 18.36 1.45 -12.50
N THR A 191 17.27 1.69 -13.20
CA THR A 191 17.27 1.59 -14.65
C THR A 191 18.08 2.78 -15.20
N PRO A 192 19.11 2.53 -16.03
CA PRO A 192 19.91 3.58 -16.64
C PRO A 192 19.09 4.44 -17.58
#